data_803ba1fe953c316c2fb8f47db8fbf734
#
_entry.id   803ba1fe953c316c2fb8f47db8fbf734
#
_cell.length_a   1.000
_cell.length_b   1.000
_cell.length_c   1.000
_cell.angle_alpha   90.00
_cell.angle_beta   90.00
_cell.angle_gamma   90.00
#
_symmetry.space_group_name_H-M   'P 1'
#
loop_
_entity.id
_entity.type
_entity.pdbx_description
1 polymer ?
#
loop_
_entity_poly.entity_id
_entity_poly.type
_entity_poly.pdbx_seq_one_letter_code
_entity_poly.pdbx_strand_id
1 'polypeptide(L)'
;MKSSQLRTPLLCLGLLTLTACGKQPAPAQMPPPQVGVISAQLQSAPLTRDASGRLSPYYSANVTARVSGVLLKRNYTEGSAVKQGQLLFEIDPAYYQTQLNNSLGVLAQDQATYVNARVTAERDRKLLPKGYISQQQVDNDEAAMRSAAAKVQADQANVASARVNLGYTKVTSPIDGIAGQQQVTVGAIVGSGTNDVGSSGTLLTTVQQIDQLYVNFTISAADLSMLQQAQSKGSVALSAQNKTTVQILLPDGSKYDQLGTLDFSDVSVNATTGAINLRALVPNPQHQLLPGMYITLTVNLGQLKDVFLIPQQALLRDSVGAYALVVGQDDKVVRKDVSASNSLGNNWIVTGGLSPGDQVIVSGLQGAKEGSPAKATPWQPSQPASAQAGSPSAQGGQSAGNKQ
;
A
#
# COMPACT_ATOMS: atom_id res chain seq x y z
N MET A 1 38.68 -22.53 84.00
CA MET A 1 40.02 -23.01 84.37
C MET A 1 41.05 -22.11 83.74
N LYS A 2 41.81 -21.48 84.58
CA LYS A 2 43.23 -21.06 84.47
C LYS A 2 43.60 -20.16 83.32
N SER A 3 43.83 -18.86 83.57
CA SER A 3 45.02 -18.21 84.09
C SER A 3 46.17 -18.22 83.08
N SER A 4 46.92 -17.19 82.80
CA SER A 4 47.54 -16.16 83.62
C SER A 4 48.28 -15.20 82.71
N GLN A 5 48.15 -13.82 82.87
CA GLN A 5 49.28 -13.07 83.49
C GLN A 5 50.63 -13.14 82.73
N LEU A 6 51.24 -12.07 82.24
CA LEU A 6 52.05 -11.16 83.10
C LEU A 6 52.84 -10.14 82.23
N ARG A 7 52.70 -8.86 82.61
CA ARG A 7 53.76 -7.89 82.86
C ARG A 7 54.54 -7.15 81.77
N THR A 8 54.24 -5.88 81.73
CA THR A 8 55.12 -4.71 81.54
C THR A 8 56.60 -4.87 82.03
N PRO A 9 57.56 -3.98 81.63
CA PRO A 9 57.46 -2.53 81.73
C PRO A 9 58.32 -1.68 80.75
N LEU A 10 57.96 -0.38 80.67
CA LEU A 10 58.76 0.84 80.86
C LEU A 10 59.96 1.14 79.94
N LEU A 11 60.01 2.24 79.23
CA LEU A 11 60.81 3.43 79.50
C LEU A 11 60.77 4.49 78.41
N CYS A 12 60.31 5.63 78.76
CA CYS A 12 60.78 7.01 78.51
C CYS A 12 61.42 7.49 77.24
N LEU A 13 60.95 8.64 76.85
CA LEU A 13 61.70 9.87 76.52
C LEU A 13 61.75 10.27 75.03
N GLY A 14 61.21 11.47 74.73
CA GLY A 14 61.52 12.21 73.51
C GLY A 14 60.41 13.18 73.03
N LEU A 15 60.31 14.28 73.77
CA LEU A 15 59.61 15.50 73.35
C LEU A 15 60.27 16.04 72.14
N LEU A 16 59.51 16.25 71.00
CA LEU A 16 59.82 17.34 70.10
C LEU A 16 58.53 17.64 69.27
N THR A 17 57.92 18.74 69.62
CA THR A 17 56.85 19.41 68.95
C THR A 17 57.34 20.03 67.62
N LEU A 18 56.75 19.69 66.53
CA LEU A 18 56.72 20.56 65.35
C LEU A 18 55.30 20.61 64.75
N THR A 19 54.63 21.69 65.13
CA THR A 19 53.43 22.18 64.49
C THR A 19 53.71 22.56 63.04
N ALA A 20 53.38 21.70 62.04
CA ALA A 20 53.31 22.07 60.66
C ALA A 20 51.82 22.21 60.32
N CYS A 21 51.28 23.43 60.44
CA CYS A 21 50.05 23.87 59.74
C CYS A 21 50.29 23.91 58.26
N GLY A 22 50.19 22.76 57.61
CA GLY A 22 50.06 22.71 56.14
C GLY A 22 48.64 23.03 55.79
N LYS A 23 48.38 24.22 55.17
CA LYS A 23 47.18 24.50 54.43
C LYS A 23 46.99 23.38 53.40
N GLN A 24 45.99 22.54 53.62
CA GLN A 24 45.50 21.65 52.54
C GLN A 24 45.21 22.47 51.30
N PRO A 25 45.85 22.19 50.18
CA PRO A 25 45.47 22.86 48.92
C PRO A 25 44.02 22.51 48.67
N ALA A 26 43.19 23.53 48.48
CA ALA A 26 41.81 23.36 48.01
C ALA A 26 41.82 22.39 46.81
N PRO A 27 40.90 21.40 46.73
CA PRO A 27 40.85 20.49 45.60
C PRO A 27 40.80 21.36 44.32
N ALA A 28 41.78 21.15 43.47
CA ALA A 28 41.82 21.83 42.16
C ALA A 28 40.44 21.57 41.50
N GLN A 29 39.64 22.61 41.34
CA GLN A 29 38.41 22.55 40.61
C GLN A 29 38.79 22.11 39.18
N MET A 30 38.51 20.85 38.84
CA MET A 30 38.64 20.39 37.47
C MET A 30 37.82 21.34 36.58
N PRO A 31 38.40 21.83 35.48
CA PRO A 31 37.63 22.69 34.56
C PRO A 31 36.31 21.97 34.17
N PRO A 32 35.20 22.72 34.08
CA PRO A 32 33.93 22.15 33.75
C PRO A 32 34.01 21.36 32.44
N PRO A 33 33.44 20.15 32.37
CA PRO A 33 33.48 19.31 31.17
C PRO A 33 32.88 20.09 30.00
N GLN A 34 33.57 20.03 28.85
CA GLN A 34 33.04 20.61 27.60
C GLN A 34 31.99 19.65 27.03
N VAL A 35 30.82 20.18 26.77
CA VAL A 35 29.69 19.42 26.18
C VAL A 35 29.28 20.07 24.86
N GLY A 36 29.07 19.23 23.85
CA GLY A 36 28.52 19.71 22.57
C GLY A 36 27.00 19.83 22.66
N VAL A 37 26.50 21.02 22.37
CA VAL A 37 25.06 21.33 22.47
C VAL A 37 24.47 21.75 21.13
N ILE A 38 23.16 21.50 20.97
CA ILE A 38 22.33 22.07 19.91
C ILE A 38 21.23 22.92 20.55
N SER A 39 20.87 24.00 19.89
CA SER A 39 19.71 24.82 20.29
C SER A 39 18.43 24.16 19.80
N ALA A 40 17.51 23.89 20.73
CA ALA A 40 16.17 23.37 20.42
C ALA A 40 15.36 24.42 19.68
N GLN A 41 15.03 24.18 18.42
CA GLN A 41 14.21 25.06 17.59
C GLN A 41 12.91 24.35 17.21
N LEU A 42 11.79 25.09 17.24
CA LEU A 42 10.51 24.59 16.76
C LEU A 42 10.58 24.38 15.25
N GLN A 43 10.21 23.19 14.83
CA GLN A 43 10.18 22.78 13.43
C GLN A 43 8.90 22.00 13.15
N SER A 44 8.58 21.86 11.86
CA SER A 44 7.54 20.92 11.43
C SER A 44 8.18 19.63 10.99
N ALA A 45 7.59 18.50 11.38
CA ALA A 45 8.07 17.18 10.99
C ALA A 45 6.93 16.33 10.42
N PRO A 46 7.16 15.51 9.38
CA PRO A 46 6.14 14.61 8.86
C PRO A 46 5.78 13.55 9.92
N LEU A 47 4.49 13.31 10.10
CA LEU A 47 3.99 12.19 10.89
C LEU A 47 3.86 10.99 9.97
N THR A 48 4.85 10.12 10.00
CA THR A 48 4.87 8.91 9.18
C THR A 48 4.64 7.65 10.01
N ARG A 49 4.08 6.62 9.37
CA ARG A 49 3.95 5.27 9.91
C ARG A 49 4.35 4.26 8.85
N ASP A 50 5.15 3.31 9.26
CA ASP A 50 5.49 2.17 8.41
C ASP A 50 4.40 1.10 8.55
N ALA A 51 4.01 0.54 7.43
CA ALA A 51 3.04 -0.54 7.35
C ALA A 51 3.49 -1.55 6.30
N SER A 52 2.97 -2.77 6.39
CA SER A 52 3.13 -3.78 5.36
C SER A 52 1.83 -3.95 4.61
N GLY A 53 1.92 -4.10 3.30
CA GLY A 53 0.76 -4.21 2.44
C GLY A 53 0.95 -5.24 1.34
N ARG A 54 -0.13 -5.52 0.63
CA ARG A 54 -0.16 -6.39 -0.54
C ARG A 54 -0.75 -5.66 -1.71
N LEU A 55 -0.08 -5.78 -2.86
CA LEU A 55 -0.56 -5.23 -4.11
C LEU A 55 -1.71 -6.07 -4.68
N SER A 56 -2.70 -5.40 -5.23
CA SER A 56 -3.77 -6.01 -6.01
C SER A 56 -4.00 -5.23 -7.30
N PRO A 57 -4.52 -5.88 -8.37
CA PRO A 57 -4.75 -5.20 -9.62
C PRO A 57 -5.84 -4.13 -9.46
N TYR A 58 -5.79 -3.08 -10.27
CA TYR A 58 -6.83 -2.05 -10.29
C TYR A 58 -8.18 -2.65 -10.70
N TYR A 59 -8.20 -3.38 -11.82
CA TYR A 59 -9.31 -4.25 -12.22
C TYR A 59 -8.81 -5.65 -12.52
N SER A 60 -9.62 -6.63 -12.18
CA SER A 60 -9.40 -8.04 -12.51
C SER A 60 -10.70 -8.63 -13.02
N ALA A 61 -10.68 -9.20 -14.20
CA ALA A 61 -11.84 -9.79 -14.83
C ALA A 61 -11.56 -11.24 -15.23
N ASN A 62 -12.39 -12.14 -14.73
CA ASN A 62 -12.38 -13.53 -15.14
C ASN A 62 -13.09 -13.67 -16.48
N VAL A 63 -12.38 -14.22 -17.46
CA VAL A 63 -12.92 -14.53 -18.79
C VAL A 63 -13.40 -15.98 -18.77
N THR A 64 -14.73 -16.14 -18.79
CA THR A 64 -15.38 -17.45 -18.70
C THR A 64 -16.14 -17.79 -19.96
N ALA A 65 -16.25 -19.07 -20.30
CA ALA A 65 -17.11 -19.55 -21.38
C ALA A 65 -18.57 -19.44 -20.95
N ARG A 66 -19.37 -18.69 -21.72
CA ARG A 66 -20.82 -18.51 -21.47
C ARG A 66 -21.70 -19.56 -22.17
N VAL A 67 -21.13 -20.26 -23.14
CA VAL A 67 -21.78 -21.32 -23.91
C VAL A 67 -20.91 -22.56 -23.94
N SER A 68 -21.50 -23.73 -24.10
CA SER A 68 -20.81 -25.00 -24.11
C SER A 68 -20.31 -25.34 -25.51
N GLY A 69 -19.12 -25.91 -25.63
CA GLY A 69 -18.55 -26.32 -26.90
C GLY A 69 -17.05 -26.66 -26.80
N VAL A 70 -16.48 -27.08 -27.91
CA VAL A 70 -15.03 -27.34 -28.00
C VAL A 70 -14.29 -26.03 -28.17
N LEU A 71 -13.23 -25.80 -27.40
CA LEU A 71 -12.34 -24.65 -27.54
C LEU A 71 -11.45 -24.87 -28.78
N LEU A 72 -11.71 -24.14 -29.86
CA LEU A 72 -11.01 -24.33 -31.12
C LEU A 72 -9.69 -23.59 -31.17
N LYS A 73 -9.63 -22.36 -30.64
CA LYS A 73 -8.47 -21.50 -30.83
C LYS A 73 -8.28 -20.51 -29.70
N ARG A 74 -7.01 -20.17 -29.41
CA ARG A 74 -6.60 -19.04 -28.61
C ARG A 74 -5.99 -17.97 -29.55
N ASN A 75 -6.49 -16.73 -29.45
CA ASN A 75 -6.13 -15.62 -30.34
C ASN A 75 -5.30 -14.53 -29.63
N TYR A 76 -4.67 -14.84 -28.50
CA TYR A 76 -3.78 -13.95 -27.78
C TYR A 76 -2.51 -14.67 -27.32
N THR A 77 -1.48 -13.92 -26.98
CA THR A 77 -0.27 -14.44 -26.33
C THR A 77 -0.39 -14.24 -24.82
N GLU A 78 -0.12 -15.28 -24.03
CA GLU A 78 -0.12 -15.19 -22.57
C GLU A 78 0.87 -14.14 -22.09
N GLY A 79 0.46 -13.32 -21.11
CA GLY A 79 1.26 -12.20 -20.62
C GLY A 79 1.25 -10.97 -21.52
N SER A 80 0.55 -10.97 -22.65
CA SER A 80 0.46 -9.80 -23.53
C SER A 80 -0.65 -8.86 -23.13
N ALA A 81 -0.49 -7.58 -23.49
CA ALA A 81 -1.54 -6.58 -23.38
C ALA A 81 -2.68 -6.86 -24.36
N VAL A 82 -3.90 -6.77 -23.88
CA VAL A 82 -5.14 -6.93 -24.65
C VAL A 82 -6.08 -5.76 -24.41
N LYS A 83 -6.88 -5.45 -25.41
CA LYS A 83 -7.89 -4.36 -25.34
C LYS A 83 -9.27 -4.93 -25.06
N GLN A 84 -10.13 -4.13 -24.45
CA GLN A 84 -11.55 -4.44 -24.28
C GLN A 84 -12.18 -4.77 -25.65
N GLY A 85 -12.93 -5.87 -25.72
CA GLY A 85 -13.54 -6.36 -26.96
C GLY A 85 -12.60 -7.17 -27.87
N GLN A 86 -11.31 -7.25 -27.59
CA GLN A 86 -10.37 -8.08 -28.34
C GLN A 86 -10.73 -9.56 -28.21
N LEU A 87 -10.77 -10.29 -29.34
CA LEU A 87 -11.04 -11.74 -29.36
C LEU A 87 -9.89 -12.50 -28.69
N LEU A 88 -10.21 -13.26 -27.63
CA LEU A 88 -9.26 -14.07 -26.89
C LEU A 88 -9.36 -15.54 -27.23
N PHE A 89 -10.58 -16.07 -27.30
CA PHE A 89 -10.82 -17.47 -27.60
C PHE A 89 -11.98 -17.64 -28.56
N GLU A 90 -11.98 -18.79 -29.26
CA GLU A 90 -13.02 -19.19 -30.18
C GLU A 90 -13.53 -20.59 -29.80
N ILE A 91 -14.82 -20.68 -29.50
CA ILE A 91 -15.54 -21.92 -29.21
C ILE A 91 -16.23 -22.34 -30.50
N ASP A 92 -16.38 -23.64 -30.75
CA ASP A 92 -17.02 -24.17 -31.96
C ASP A 92 -18.40 -23.58 -32.15
N PRO A 93 -18.63 -22.80 -33.24
CA PRO A 93 -19.88 -22.12 -33.51
C PRO A 93 -20.89 -23.01 -34.23
N ALA A 94 -20.54 -24.20 -34.72
CA ALA A 94 -21.33 -25.00 -35.67
C ALA A 94 -22.76 -25.28 -35.13
N TYR A 95 -22.87 -25.69 -33.88
CA TYR A 95 -24.17 -25.93 -33.26
C TYR A 95 -25.02 -24.65 -33.18
N TYR A 96 -24.45 -23.56 -32.75
CA TYR A 96 -25.15 -22.26 -32.59
C TYR A 96 -25.52 -21.64 -33.92
N GLN A 97 -24.69 -21.80 -34.95
CA GLN A 97 -25.00 -21.40 -36.31
C GLN A 97 -26.21 -22.17 -36.86
N THR A 98 -26.27 -23.48 -36.62
CA THR A 98 -27.41 -24.32 -37.00
C THR A 98 -28.69 -23.89 -36.29
N GLN A 99 -28.61 -23.61 -34.98
CA GLN A 99 -29.75 -23.09 -34.20
C GLN A 99 -30.25 -21.74 -34.73
N LEU A 100 -29.35 -20.84 -35.09
CA LEU A 100 -29.71 -19.55 -35.67
C LEU A 100 -30.42 -19.75 -37.03
N ASN A 101 -29.89 -20.64 -37.89
CA ASN A 101 -30.49 -20.94 -39.18
C ASN A 101 -31.90 -21.54 -39.03
N ASN A 102 -32.09 -22.44 -38.06
CA ASN A 102 -33.42 -23.00 -37.77
C ASN A 102 -34.39 -21.91 -37.32
N SER A 103 -33.98 -21.02 -36.39
CA SER A 103 -34.83 -19.92 -35.94
C SER A 103 -35.19 -18.94 -37.07
N LEU A 104 -34.26 -18.69 -38.01
CA LEU A 104 -34.51 -17.88 -39.18
C LEU A 104 -35.50 -18.56 -40.13
N GLY A 105 -35.45 -19.89 -40.29
CA GLY A 105 -36.40 -20.66 -41.09
C GLY A 105 -37.82 -20.58 -40.54
N VAL A 106 -38.00 -20.74 -39.23
CA VAL A 106 -39.30 -20.62 -38.55
C VAL A 106 -39.85 -19.18 -38.71
N LEU A 107 -39.01 -18.17 -38.48
CA LEU A 107 -39.40 -16.77 -38.68
C LEU A 107 -39.86 -16.50 -40.10
N ALA A 108 -39.19 -17.02 -41.12
CA ALA A 108 -39.56 -16.86 -42.52
C ALA A 108 -40.91 -17.52 -42.83
N GLN A 109 -41.19 -18.71 -42.26
CA GLN A 109 -42.47 -19.39 -42.38
C GLN A 109 -43.61 -18.57 -41.76
N ASP A 110 -43.44 -18.09 -40.53
CA ASP A 110 -44.50 -17.33 -39.85
C ASP A 110 -44.68 -15.91 -40.42
N GLN A 111 -43.63 -15.31 -41.00
CA GLN A 111 -43.75 -14.09 -41.78
C GLN A 111 -44.65 -14.31 -43.03
N ALA A 112 -44.48 -15.42 -43.77
CA ALA A 112 -45.33 -15.75 -44.90
C ALA A 112 -46.79 -15.97 -44.48
N THR A 113 -47.02 -16.64 -43.35
CA THR A 113 -48.34 -16.85 -42.74
C THR A 113 -48.99 -15.53 -42.35
N TYR A 114 -48.25 -14.61 -41.74
CA TYR A 114 -48.72 -13.27 -41.39
C TYR A 114 -49.10 -12.46 -42.64
N VAL A 115 -48.24 -12.46 -43.68
CA VAL A 115 -48.54 -11.75 -44.95
C VAL A 115 -49.83 -12.25 -45.56
N ASN A 116 -50.07 -13.58 -45.59
CA ASN A 116 -51.31 -14.17 -46.10
C ASN A 116 -52.51 -13.73 -45.25
N ALA A 117 -52.46 -13.87 -43.91
CA ALA A 117 -53.54 -13.45 -43.02
C ALA A 117 -53.85 -11.95 -43.15
N ARG A 118 -52.81 -11.11 -43.27
CA ARG A 118 -52.97 -9.64 -43.50
C ARG A 118 -53.70 -9.35 -44.79
N VAL A 119 -53.25 -9.95 -45.90
CA VAL A 119 -53.88 -9.73 -47.21
C VAL A 119 -55.32 -10.18 -47.20
N THR A 120 -55.67 -11.30 -46.52
CA THR A 120 -57.04 -11.78 -46.37
C THR A 120 -57.88 -10.80 -45.56
N ALA A 121 -57.44 -10.40 -44.36
CA ALA A 121 -58.12 -9.43 -43.51
C ALA A 121 -58.34 -8.07 -44.21
N GLU A 122 -57.32 -7.55 -44.92
CA GLU A 122 -57.44 -6.30 -45.71
C GLU A 122 -58.45 -6.43 -46.85
N ARG A 123 -58.49 -7.56 -47.52
CA ARG A 123 -59.45 -7.82 -48.57
C ARG A 123 -60.90 -7.86 -48.06
N ASP A 124 -61.09 -8.61 -46.96
CA ASP A 124 -62.38 -8.85 -46.34
C ASP A 124 -62.93 -7.58 -45.72
N ARG A 125 -62.09 -6.74 -45.10
CA ARG A 125 -62.45 -5.41 -44.62
C ARG A 125 -63.02 -4.51 -45.78
N LYS A 126 -62.50 -4.65 -46.99
CA LYS A 126 -63.01 -3.90 -48.19
C LYS A 126 -64.31 -4.44 -48.78
N LEU A 127 -64.63 -5.74 -48.52
CA LEU A 127 -65.83 -6.41 -48.95
C LEU A 127 -67.06 -6.23 -48.03
N LEU A 128 -66.79 -6.01 -46.74
CA LEU A 128 -67.82 -5.81 -45.69
C LEU A 128 -68.81 -4.67 -46.06
N PRO A 129 -68.40 -3.43 -46.44
CA PRO A 129 -69.32 -2.36 -46.78
C PRO A 129 -70.22 -2.66 -47.99
N LYS A 130 -69.79 -3.63 -48.80
CA LYS A 130 -70.54 -4.07 -49.98
C LYS A 130 -71.57 -5.17 -49.71
N GLY A 131 -71.60 -5.67 -48.45
CA GLY A 131 -72.49 -6.75 -47.97
C GLY A 131 -72.11 -8.14 -48.46
N TYR A 132 -70.87 -8.36 -48.97
CA TYR A 132 -70.49 -9.67 -49.52
C TYR A 132 -69.98 -10.65 -48.43
N ILE A 133 -69.69 -10.17 -47.26
CA ILE A 133 -69.23 -10.98 -46.11
C ILE A 133 -69.83 -10.46 -44.81
N SER A 134 -69.82 -11.32 -43.74
CA SER A 134 -70.34 -10.97 -42.43
C SER A 134 -69.28 -10.24 -41.57
N GLN A 135 -69.73 -9.43 -40.61
CA GLN A 135 -68.86 -8.81 -39.62
C GLN A 135 -68.06 -9.86 -38.87
N GLN A 136 -68.70 -10.99 -38.48
CA GLN A 136 -68.03 -12.09 -37.79
C GLN A 136 -66.84 -12.65 -38.56
N GLN A 137 -66.92 -12.72 -39.92
CA GLN A 137 -65.82 -13.18 -40.75
C GLN A 137 -64.67 -12.21 -40.71
N VAL A 138 -64.90 -10.91 -40.82
CA VAL A 138 -63.83 -9.88 -40.69
C VAL A 138 -63.16 -9.92 -39.34
N ASP A 139 -63.93 -10.05 -38.25
CA ASP A 139 -63.42 -10.14 -36.91
C ASP A 139 -62.51 -11.37 -36.71
N ASN A 140 -62.87 -12.52 -37.28
CA ASN A 140 -62.08 -13.74 -37.31
C ASN A 140 -60.75 -13.56 -38.07
N ASP A 141 -60.80 -12.94 -39.28
CA ASP A 141 -59.61 -12.75 -40.11
C ASP A 141 -58.68 -11.72 -39.51
N GLU A 142 -59.23 -10.67 -38.88
CA GLU A 142 -58.41 -9.74 -38.06
C GLU A 142 -57.79 -10.41 -36.84
N ALA A 143 -58.50 -11.30 -36.14
CA ALA A 143 -57.94 -12.05 -35.04
C ALA A 143 -56.83 -13.01 -35.49
N ALA A 144 -57.01 -13.66 -36.67
CA ALA A 144 -55.98 -14.51 -37.28
C ALA A 144 -54.74 -13.71 -37.68
N MET A 145 -54.91 -12.51 -38.28
CA MET A 145 -53.83 -11.63 -38.58
C MET A 145 -53.06 -11.18 -37.33
N ARG A 146 -53.77 -10.78 -36.26
CA ARG A 146 -53.12 -10.40 -34.99
C ARG A 146 -52.36 -11.55 -34.34
N SER A 147 -52.93 -12.76 -34.40
CA SER A 147 -52.26 -13.96 -33.93
C SER A 147 -50.99 -14.30 -34.68
N ALA A 148 -51.05 -14.22 -36.03
CA ALA A 148 -49.87 -14.42 -36.87
C ALA A 148 -48.79 -13.34 -36.63
N ALA A 149 -49.19 -12.07 -36.43
CA ALA A 149 -48.28 -10.99 -36.09
C ALA A 149 -47.55 -11.24 -34.75
N ALA A 150 -48.27 -11.73 -33.74
CA ALA A 150 -47.71 -12.08 -32.44
C ALA A 150 -46.68 -13.22 -32.54
N LYS A 151 -46.93 -14.23 -33.41
CA LYS A 151 -45.95 -15.29 -33.68
C LYS A 151 -44.66 -14.76 -34.30
N VAL A 152 -44.77 -13.89 -35.32
CA VAL A 152 -43.60 -13.24 -35.94
C VAL A 152 -42.77 -12.49 -34.92
N GLN A 153 -43.43 -11.80 -33.98
CA GLN A 153 -42.73 -11.10 -32.89
C GLN A 153 -42.02 -12.07 -31.96
N ALA A 154 -42.64 -13.18 -31.60
CA ALA A 154 -42.01 -14.22 -30.77
C ALA A 154 -40.78 -14.85 -31.45
N ASP A 155 -40.89 -15.12 -32.79
CA ASP A 155 -39.78 -15.71 -33.54
C ASP A 155 -38.64 -14.73 -33.76
N GLN A 156 -38.92 -13.43 -33.88
CA GLN A 156 -37.88 -12.40 -33.88
C GLN A 156 -37.07 -12.41 -32.59
N ALA A 157 -37.73 -12.61 -31.45
CA ALA A 157 -37.05 -12.76 -30.16
C ALA A 157 -36.23 -14.06 -30.11
N ASN A 158 -36.72 -15.17 -30.65
CA ASN A 158 -35.98 -16.43 -30.77
C ASN A 158 -34.70 -16.30 -31.59
N VAL A 159 -34.80 -15.61 -32.75
CA VAL A 159 -33.64 -15.28 -33.60
C VAL A 159 -32.65 -14.40 -32.89
N ALA A 160 -33.10 -13.39 -32.13
CA ALA A 160 -32.24 -12.54 -31.34
C ALA A 160 -31.47 -13.34 -30.28
N SER A 161 -32.16 -14.25 -29.56
CA SER A 161 -31.56 -15.15 -28.60
C SER A 161 -30.50 -16.07 -29.23
N ALA A 162 -30.81 -16.68 -30.38
CA ALA A 162 -29.85 -17.53 -31.09
C ALA A 162 -28.61 -16.77 -31.56
N ARG A 163 -28.75 -15.49 -31.99
CA ARG A 163 -27.61 -14.62 -32.33
C ARG A 163 -26.74 -14.30 -31.14
N VAL A 164 -27.33 -14.02 -30.01
CA VAL A 164 -26.58 -13.77 -28.76
C VAL A 164 -25.74 -15.00 -28.36
N ASN A 165 -26.35 -16.21 -28.40
CA ASN A 165 -25.66 -17.43 -28.11
C ASN A 165 -24.50 -17.72 -29.09
N LEU A 166 -24.71 -17.48 -30.38
CA LEU A 166 -23.65 -17.55 -31.39
C LEU A 166 -22.56 -16.51 -31.11
N GLY A 167 -22.93 -15.31 -30.68
CA GLY A 167 -21.97 -14.28 -30.27
C GLY A 167 -21.06 -14.72 -29.11
N TYR A 168 -21.59 -15.48 -28.16
CA TYR A 168 -20.82 -15.99 -27.02
C TYR A 168 -19.79 -17.06 -27.41
N THR A 169 -19.82 -17.62 -28.62
CA THR A 169 -18.74 -18.50 -29.12
C THR A 169 -17.45 -17.73 -29.36
N LYS A 170 -17.52 -16.42 -29.56
CA LYS A 170 -16.39 -15.51 -29.67
C LYS A 170 -16.15 -14.86 -28.32
N VAL A 171 -15.22 -15.40 -27.55
CA VAL A 171 -14.92 -14.90 -26.20
C VAL A 171 -13.93 -13.75 -26.28
N THR A 172 -14.38 -12.57 -25.86
CA THR A 172 -13.61 -11.32 -25.92
C THR A 172 -13.19 -10.86 -24.52
N SER A 173 -12.16 -10.00 -24.47
CA SER A 173 -11.75 -9.36 -23.21
C SER A 173 -12.82 -8.37 -22.72
N PRO A 174 -13.23 -8.44 -21.44
CA PRO A 174 -14.18 -7.50 -20.87
C PRO A 174 -13.54 -6.16 -20.47
N ILE A 175 -12.21 -6.10 -20.31
CA ILE A 175 -11.45 -4.91 -19.89
C ILE A 175 -10.13 -4.82 -20.66
N ASP A 176 -9.51 -3.62 -20.65
CA ASP A 176 -8.11 -3.46 -21.03
C ASP A 176 -7.19 -4.02 -19.94
N GLY A 177 -6.07 -4.64 -20.32
CA GLY A 177 -5.12 -5.15 -19.34
C GLY A 177 -4.20 -6.22 -19.89
N ILE A 178 -3.53 -6.95 -18.99
CA ILE A 178 -2.66 -8.06 -19.34
C ILE A 178 -3.44 -9.37 -19.22
N ALA A 179 -3.48 -10.15 -20.28
CA ALA A 179 -4.13 -11.46 -20.30
C ALA A 179 -3.19 -12.50 -19.67
N GLY A 180 -3.68 -13.18 -18.66
CA GLY A 180 -2.96 -14.24 -17.94
C GLY A 180 -2.83 -15.52 -18.73
N GLN A 181 -2.35 -16.54 -18.04
CA GLN A 181 -2.23 -17.90 -18.57
C GLN A 181 -3.61 -18.49 -18.88
N GLN A 182 -3.71 -19.29 -19.95
CA GLN A 182 -4.93 -20.07 -20.20
C GLN A 182 -5.10 -21.14 -19.12
N GLN A 183 -6.36 -21.32 -18.69
CA GLN A 183 -6.69 -22.33 -17.67
C GLN A 183 -7.16 -23.64 -18.30
N VAL A 184 -7.56 -23.61 -19.57
CA VAL A 184 -8.10 -24.76 -20.33
C VAL A 184 -7.42 -24.83 -21.69
N THR A 185 -6.96 -26.01 -22.09
CA THR A 185 -6.25 -26.21 -23.36
C THR A 185 -7.21 -26.21 -24.55
N VAL A 186 -6.70 -25.78 -25.71
CA VAL A 186 -7.39 -25.94 -27.01
C VAL A 186 -7.73 -27.42 -27.25
N GLY A 187 -8.94 -27.68 -27.73
CA GLY A 187 -9.51 -29.02 -27.91
C GLY A 187 -10.35 -29.52 -26.73
N ALA A 188 -10.30 -28.85 -25.57
CA ALA A 188 -11.14 -29.23 -24.43
C ALA A 188 -12.58 -28.72 -24.60
N ILE A 189 -13.51 -29.41 -23.96
CA ILE A 189 -14.92 -28.98 -23.87
C ILE A 189 -15.04 -27.96 -22.74
N VAL A 190 -15.61 -26.80 -23.02
CA VAL A 190 -15.84 -25.72 -22.09
C VAL A 190 -17.33 -25.38 -21.97
N GLY A 191 -17.72 -24.62 -20.95
CA GLY A 191 -19.12 -24.14 -20.78
C GLY A 191 -19.83 -24.62 -19.53
N SER A 192 -21.11 -24.30 -19.40
CA SER A 192 -21.94 -24.72 -18.27
C SER A 192 -22.27 -26.21 -18.38
N GLY A 193 -21.88 -27.02 -17.38
CA GLY A 193 -22.19 -28.44 -17.34
C GLY A 193 -21.00 -29.39 -17.16
N THR A 194 -19.78 -28.89 -17.19
CA THR A 194 -18.60 -29.65 -16.73
C THR A 194 -18.51 -29.47 -15.21
N ASN A 195 -18.85 -30.47 -14.47
CA ASN A 195 -18.69 -30.81 -13.03
C ASN A 195 -18.30 -29.74 -11.97
N ASP A 196 -18.31 -28.46 -12.28
CA ASP A 196 -18.09 -27.42 -11.28
C ASP A 196 -19.42 -26.96 -10.71
N VAL A 197 -19.64 -27.36 -9.48
CA VAL A 197 -20.80 -27.02 -8.64
C VAL A 197 -20.80 -25.52 -8.38
N GLY A 198 -21.51 -24.77 -9.22
CA GLY A 198 -21.75 -23.34 -9.03
C GLY A 198 -21.71 -22.56 -10.32
N SER A 199 -22.79 -22.54 -11.07
CA SER A 199 -23.26 -21.59 -12.11
C SER A 199 -22.30 -20.61 -12.82
N SER A 200 -21.00 -20.73 -12.66
CA SER A 200 -20.01 -19.92 -13.39
C SER A 200 -19.41 -20.80 -14.48
N GLY A 201 -19.54 -20.39 -15.74
CA GLY A 201 -18.95 -21.12 -16.87
C GLY A 201 -17.43 -21.36 -16.67
N THR A 202 -16.87 -22.29 -17.42
CA THR A 202 -15.44 -22.67 -17.34
C THR A 202 -14.56 -21.43 -17.44
N LEU A 203 -13.68 -21.20 -16.47
CA LEU A 203 -12.67 -20.14 -16.48
C LEU A 203 -11.64 -20.43 -17.57
N LEU A 204 -11.48 -19.50 -18.52
CA LEU A 204 -10.53 -19.62 -19.62
C LEU A 204 -9.22 -18.88 -19.35
N THR A 205 -9.31 -17.66 -18.83
CA THR A 205 -8.17 -16.83 -18.41
C THR A 205 -8.64 -15.70 -17.49
N THR A 206 -7.70 -14.97 -16.92
CA THR A 206 -7.99 -13.74 -16.16
C THR A 206 -7.25 -12.58 -16.83
N VAL A 207 -7.94 -11.47 -17.07
CA VAL A 207 -7.34 -10.22 -17.53
C VAL A 207 -7.21 -9.27 -16.37
N GLN A 208 -6.01 -8.70 -16.18
CA GLN A 208 -5.73 -7.79 -15.07
C GLN A 208 -5.20 -6.46 -15.59
N GLN A 209 -5.77 -5.37 -15.10
CA GLN A 209 -5.26 -4.03 -15.36
C GLN A 209 -4.22 -3.70 -14.30
N ILE A 210 -2.98 -3.42 -14.74
CA ILE A 210 -1.82 -3.20 -13.88
C ILE A 210 -1.12 -1.87 -14.07
N ASP A 211 -1.64 -0.98 -14.93
CA ASP A 211 -1.14 0.41 -15.11
C ASP A 211 -1.23 1.22 -13.82
N GLN A 212 -2.18 0.85 -12.98
CA GLN A 212 -2.36 1.28 -11.60
C GLN A 212 -2.60 0.06 -10.73
N LEU A 213 -2.18 0.12 -9.48
CA LEU A 213 -2.38 -0.97 -8.53
C LEU A 213 -2.97 -0.42 -7.24
N TYR A 214 -3.76 -1.22 -6.58
CA TYR A 214 -4.14 -0.98 -5.21
C TYR A 214 -3.12 -1.61 -4.27
N VAL A 215 -2.78 -0.87 -3.24
CA VAL A 215 -2.05 -1.37 -2.06
C VAL A 215 -3.05 -1.51 -0.93
N ASN A 216 -3.28 -2.72 -0.49
CA ASN A 216 -4.11 -3.00 0.68
C ASN A 216 -3.19 -3.18 1.88
N PHE A 217 -3.40 -2.40 2.93
CA PHE A 217 -2.59 -2.42 4.14
C PHE A 217 -3.45 -2.11 5.37
N THR A 218 -2.91 -2.33 6.55
CA THR A 218 -3.62 -2.09 7.80
C THR A 218 -2.83 -1.14 8.70
N ILE A 219 -3.56 -0.33 9.45
CA ILE A 219 -3.01 0.46 10.56
C ILE A 219 -3.74 0.11 11.85
N SER A 220 -3.08 0.32 12.99
CA SER A 220 -3.68 0.13 14.30
C SER A 220 -4.77 1.18 14.57
N ALA A 221 -5.88 0.77 15.19
CA ALA A 221 -6.90 1.70 15.67
C ALA A 221 -6.35 2.72 16.69
N ALA A 222 -5.30 2.33 17.46
CA ALA A 222 -4.62 3.23 18.36
C ALA A 222 -3.89 4.36 17.62
N ASP A 223 -3.21 4.06 16.49
CA ASP A 223 -2.55 5.09 15.68
C ASP A 223 -3.57 6.07 15.08
N LEU A 224 -4.72 5.57 14.64
CA LEU A 224 -5.79 6.44 14.14
C LEU A 224 -6.35 7.34 15.25
N SER A 225 -6.56 6.80 16.45
CA SER A 225 -7.04 7.57 17.60
C SER A 225 -6.03 8.67 18.00
N MET A 226 -4.73 8.34 18.00
CA MET A 226 -3.68 9.33 18.24
C MET A 226 -3.67 10.44 17.19
N LEU A 227 -3.85 10.08 15.92
CA LEU A 227 -3.95 11.04 14.82
C LEU A 227 -5.15 12.00 15.00
N GLN A 228 -6.32 11.43 15.31
CA GLN A 228 -7.54 12.24 15.57
C GLN A 228 -7.38 13.19 16.76
N GLN A 229 -6.76 12.72 17.85
CA GLN A 229 -6.45 13.58 19.00
C GLN A 229 -5.45 14.69 18.65
N ALA A 230 -4.40 14.36 17.88
CA ALA A 230 -3.42 15.35 17.45
C ALA A 230 -4.03 16.40 16.51
N GLN A 231 -4.97 16.00 15.65
CA GLN A 231 -5.75 16.91 14.80
C GLN A 231 -6.65 17.82 15.62
N SER A 232 -7.39 17.28 16.59
CA SER A 232 -8.29 18.07 17.44
C SER A 232 -7.56 19.10 18.30
N LYS A 233 -6.30 18.82 18.66
CA LYS A 233 -5.39 19.74 19.38
C LYS A 233 -4.67 20.72 18.45
N GLY A 234 -4.87 20.64 17.13
CA GLY A 234 -4.19 21.49 16.16
C GLY A 234 -2.70 21.21 15.97
N SER A 235 -2.18 20.16 16.63
CA SER A 235 -0.76 19.77 16.57
C SER A 235 -0.38 19.09 15.25
N VAL A 236 -1.36 18.60 14.48
CA VAL A 236 -1.18 18.01 13.15
C VAL A 236 -1.97 18.80 12.12
N ALA A 237 -1.27 19.29 11.10
CA ALA A 237 -1.91 19.79 9.89
C ALA A 237 -1.99 18.63 8.87
N LEU A 238 -3.16 18.41 8.32
CA LEU A 238 -3.28 17.55 7.12
C LEU A 238 -2.48 18.21 5.99
N SER A 239 -1.87 17.39 5.12
CA SER A 239 -1.16 17.92 3.96
C SER A 239 -2.08 18.83 3.14
N ALA A 240 -1.52 19.87 2.53
CA ALA A 240 -2.25 20.96 1.88
C ALA A 240 -3.30 20.54 0.83
N GLN A 241 -3.36 19.26 0.47
CA GLN A 241 -4.31 18.70 -0.47
C GLN A 241 -5.29 17.68 0.17
N ASN A 242 -5.36 17.59 1.52
CA ASN A 242 -6.17 16.59 2.25
C ASN A 242 -5.98 15.14 1.78
N LYS A 243 -4.86 14.82 1.13
CA LYS A 243 -4.58 13.47 0.63
C LYS A 243 -3.41 12.88 1.41
N THR A 244 -3.69 11.84 2.14
CA THR A 244 -2.65 10.97 2.72
C THR A 244 -1.87 10.33 1.59
N THR A 245 -0.56 10.51 1.58
CA THR A 245 0.34 9.92 0.59
C THR A 245 1.03 8.69 1.16
N VAL A 246 1.35 7.77 0.28
CA VAL A 246 1.99 6.50 0.62
C VAL A 246 3.25 6.36 -0.22
N GLN A 247 4.40 6.21 0.43
CA GLN A 247 5.66 5.88 -0.22
C GLN A 247 5.88 4.38 -0.13
N ILE A 248 6.04 3.72 -1.27
CA ILE A 248 6.36 2.29 -1.33
C ILE A 248 7.86 2.09 -1.25
N LEU A 249 8.26 1.07 -0.49
CA LEU A 249 9.61 0.50 -0.51
C LEU A 249 9.54 -0.84 -1.23
N LEU A 250 10.38 -1.00 -2.23
CA LEU A 250 10.54 -2.25 -2.96
C LEU A 250 11.23 -3.31 -2.08
N PRO A 251 11.14 -4.60 -2.42
CA PRO A 251 11.78 -5.66 -1.63
C PRO A 251 13.31 -5.55 -1.50
N ASP A 252 13.95 -4.81 -2.40
CA ASP A 252 15.39 -4.49 -2.36
C ASP A 252 15.72 -3.32 -1.41
N GLY A 253 14.70 -2.72 -0.78
CA GLY A 253 14.84 -1.56 0.12
C GLY A 253 14.88 -0.21 -0.61
N SER A 254 14.85 -0.17 -1.92
CA SER A 254 14.77 1.07 -2.68
C SER A 254 13.37 1.69 -2.61
N LYS A 255 13.30 3.01 -2.72
CA LYS A 255 12.01 3.73 -2.77
C LYS A 255 11.48 3.67 -4.20
N TYR A 256 10.20 3.34 -4.31
CA TYR A 256 9.49 3.43 -5.58
C TYR A 256 9.26 4.91 -5.96
N ASP A 257 9.49 5.27 -7.21
CA ASP A 257 9.49 6.67 -7.67
C ASP A 257 8.12 7.35 -7.61
N GLN A 258 7.03 6.57 -7.70
CA GLN A 258 5.67 7.11 -7.68
C GLN A 258 5.07 7.05 -6.28
N LEU A 259 4.47 8.16 -5.86
CA LEU A 259 3.70 8.20 -4.62
C LEU A 259 2.30 7.64 -4.85
N GLY A 260 1.88 6.78 -3.94
CA GLY A 260 0.49 6.37 -3.84
C GLY A 260 -0.36 7.41 -3.13
N THR A 261 -1.65 7.41 -3.40
CA THR A 261 -2.65 8.23 -2.71
C THR A 261 -3.66 7.35 -2.01
N LEU A 262 -4.00 7.68 -0.76
CA LEU A 262 -5.05 6.96 -0.03
C LEU A 262 -6.37 7.10 -0.80
N ASP A 263 -6.96 5.97 -1.16
CA ASP A 263 -8.20 5.88 -1.91
C ASP A 263 -9.38 5.50 -1.01
N PHE A 264 -9.15 4.61 -0.06
CA PHE A 264 -10.18 4.07 0.81
C PHE A 264 -9.65 3.81 2.22
N SER A 265 -10.49 4.12 3.21
CA SER A 265 -10.31 3.74 4.62
C SER A 265 -11.59 3.07 5.11
N ASP A 266 -11.46 1.88 5.66
CA ASP A 266 -12.60 1.19 6.28
C ASP A 266 -13.09 2.01 7.49
N VAL A 267 -14.41 1.98 7.71
CA VAL A 267 -15.04 2.61 8.88
C VAL A 267 -15.12 1.68 10.07
N SER A 268 -14.77 0.41 9.88
CA SER A 268 -14.83 -0.64 10.89
C SER A 268 -13.44 -1.09 11.32
N VAL A 269 -13.31 -1.39 12.61
CA VAL A 269 -12.12 -2.02 13.18
C VAL A 269 -12.31 -3.52 13.18
N ASN A 270 -11.36 -4.25 12.65
CA ASN A 270 -11.35 -5.71 12.75
C ASN A 270 -11.24 -6.12 14.22
N ALA A 271 -12.27 -6.80 14.74
CA ALA A 271 -12.36 -7.15 16.15
C ALA A 271 -11.26 -8.10 16.63
N THR A 272 -10.68 -8.90 15.73
CA THR A 272 -9.63 -9.88 16.07
C THR A 272 -8.26 -9.23 16.15
N THR A 273 -7.96 -8.29 15.23
CA THR A 273 -6.61 -7.70 15.10
C THR A 273 -6.51 -6.28 15.66
N GLY A 274 -7.63 -5.61 15.93
CA GLY A 274 -7.66 -4.20 16.32
C GLY A 274 -7.17 -3.25 15.23
N ALA A 275 -7.11 -3.71 13.99
CA ALA A 275 -6.60 -2.95 12.87
C ALA A 275 -7.72 -2.47 11.95
N ILE A 276 -7.44 -1.40 11.20
CA ILE A 276 -8.31 -0.81 10.19
C ILE A 276 -7.69 -1.06 8.82
N ASN A 277 -8.51 -1.52 7.88
CA ASN A 277 -8.06 -1.73 6.50
C ASN A 277 -8.05 -0.40 5.74
N LEU A 278 -6.96 -0.19 5.04
CA LEU A 278 -6.74 0.96 4.19
C LEU A 278 -6.36 0.49 2.79
N ARG A 279 -6.72 1.30 1.80
CA ARG A 279 -6.32 1.07 0.42
C ARG A 279 -5.77 2.35 -0.18
N ALA A 280 -4.62 2.24 -0.81
CA ALA A 280 -4.02 3.31 -1.58
C ALA A 280 -3.93 2.93 -3.06
N LEU A 281 -4.10 3.92 -3.93
CA LEU A 281 -3.92 3.80 -5.37
C LEU A 281 -2.51 4.25 -5.73
N VAL A 282 -1.79 3.42 -6.49
CA VAL A 282 -0.41 3.66 -6.90
C VAL A 282 -0.29 3.55 -8.41
N PRO A 283 0.21 4.59 -9.10
CA PRO A 283 0.52 4.51 -10.53
C PRO A 283 1.65 3.51 -10.79
N ASN A 284 1.54 2.73 -11.87
CA ASN A 284 2.53 1.72 -12.25
C ASN A 284 2.84 1.76 -13.76
N PRO A 285 3.30 2.90 -14.30
CA PRO A 285 3.47 3.08 -15.74
C PRO A 285 4.55 2.18 -16.35
N GLN A 286 5.50 1.73 -15.56
CA GLN A 286 6.61 0.87 -16.02
C GLN A 286 6.35 -0.62 -15.71
N HIS A 287 5.21 -0.96 -15.13
CA HIS A 287 4.81 -2.32 -14.75
C HIS A 287 5.83 -3.04 -13.83
N GLN A 288 6.61 -2.27 -13.05
CA GLN A 288 7.58 -2.81 -12.09
C GLN A 288 6.91 -3.50 -10.91
N LEU A 289 5.75 -2.99 -10.51
CA LEU A 289 4.96 -3.57 -9.44
C LEU A 289 4.02 -4.63 -10.02
N LEU A 290 3.96 -5.79 -9.37
CA LEU A 290 3.12 -6.89 -9.80
C LEU A 290 2.02 -7.17 -8.76
N PRO A 291 0.80 -7.49 -9.20
CA PRO A 291 -0.26 -7.95 -8.29
C PRO A 291 0.21 -9.14 -7.46
N GLY A 292 -0.15 -9.14 -6.17
CA GLY A 292 0.23 -10.19 -5.24
C GLY A 292 1.53 -9.95 -4.49
N MET A 293 2.38 -9.01 -4.90
CA MET A 293 3.62 -8.68 -4.18
C MET A 293 3.33 -8.14 -2.78
N TYR A 294 4.14 -8.57 -1.81
CA TYR A 294 4.23 -7.94 -0.50
C TYR A 294 5.22 -6.79 -0.57
N ILE A 295 4.83 -5.67 0.00
CA ILE A 295 5.62 -4.45 0.04
C ILE A 295 5.58 -3.84 1.43
N THR A 296 6.64 -3.12 1.78
CA THR A 296 6.64 -2.19 2.92
C THR A 296 6.30 -0.81 2.38
N LEU A 297 5.56 -0.05 3.17
CA LEU A 297 5.16 1.30 2.79
C LEU A 297 5.24 2.24 3.99
N THR A 298 5.57 3.49 3.72
CA THR A 298 5.54 4.56 4.70
C THR A 298 4.35 5.47 4.38
N VAL A 299 3.39 5.49 5.29
CA VAL A 299 2.19 6.32 5.18
C VAL A 299 2.47 7.68 5.80
N ASN A 300 2.28 8.76 5.04
CA ASN A 300 2.35 10.11 5.55
C ASN A 300 0.96 10.55 6.02
N LEU A 301 0.78 10.58 7.34
CA LEU A 301 -0.48 10.91 7.99
C LEU A 301 -0.70 12.42 8.17
N GLY A 302 0.35 13.24 7.94
CA GLY A 302 0.28 14.70 8.08
C GLY A 302 1.58 15.32 8.55
N GLN A 303 1.52 16.58 8.97
CA GLN A 303 2.65 17.35 9.49
C GLN A 303 2.43 17.66 10.98
N LEU A 304 3.34 17.22 11.83
CA LEU A 304 3.44 17.67 13.22
C LEU A 304 3.98 19.10 13.22
N LYS A 305 3.30 20.00 13.87
CA LYS A 305 3.75 21.38 14.11
C LYS A 305 4.38 21.49 15.48
N ASP A 306 5.24 22.48 15.64
CA ASP A 306 5.82 22.87 16.93
C ASP A 306 6.51 21.71 17.66
N VAL A 307 7.31 20.94 16.94
CA VAL A 307 8.13 19.85 17.48
C VAL A 307 9.62 20.20 17.44
N PHE A 308 10.39 19.53 18.28
CA PHE A 308 11.85 19.65 18.28
C PHE A 308 12.46 18.39 17.67
N LEU A 309 13.45 18.60 16.78
CA LEU A 309 14.24 17.51 16.22
C LEU A 309 15.58 17.48 16.96
N ILE A 310 15.81 16.43 17.74
CA ILE A 310 17.06 16.24 18.46
C ILE A 310 17.77 14.97 17.99
N PRO A 311 19.11 14.96 17.83
CA PRO A 311 19.87 13.77 17.48
C PRO A 311 19.61 12.61 18.42
N GLN A 312 19.58 11.39 17.88
CA GLN A 312 19.26 10.19 18.67
C GLN A 312 20.15 10.02 19.90
N GLN A 313 21.41 10.41 19.81
CA GLN A 313 22.38 10.33 20.91
C GLN A 313 22.11 11.33 22.06
N ALA A 314 21.29 12.37 21.83
CA ALA A 314 20.92 13.33 22.86
C ALA A 314 19.75 12.89 23.74
N LEU A 315 19.02 11.84 23.32
CA LEU A 315 17.90 11.28 24.07
C LEU A 315 18.36 10.12 24.91
N LEU A 316 18.17 10.23 26.20
CA LEU A 316 18.47 9.19 27.20
C LEU A 316 17.17 8.56 27.68
N ARG A 317 17.25 7.33 28.17
CA ARG A 317 16.10 6.61 28.74
C ARG A 317 16.48 5.97 30.08
N ASP A 318 15.56 6.04 31.02
CA ASP A 318 15.66 5.34 32.31
C ASP A 318 14.34 4.62 32.64
N SER A 319 14.17 4.19 33.87
CA SER A 319 12.96 3.51 34.34
C SER A 319 11.71 4.41 34.39
N VAL A 320 11.87 5.72 34.36
CA VAL A 320 10.79 6.72 34.42
C VAL A 320 10.34 7.09 33.02
N GLY A 321 11.27 7.16 32.05
CA GLY A 321 10.94 7.52 30.68
C GLY A 321 12.12 8.06 29.87
N ALA A 322 11.80 8.79 28.82
CA ALA A 322 12.79 9.48 27.98
C ALA A 322 13.10 10.85 28.55
N TYR A 323 14.38 11.23 28.58
CA TYR A 323 14.83 12.53 29.05
C TYR A 323 15.98 13.06 28.19
N ALA A 324 16.18 14.36 28.22
CA ALA A 324 17.32 15.05 27.63
C ALA A 324 18.04 15.87 28.72
N LEU A 325 19.36 16.01 28.58
CA LEU A 325 20.13 16.89 29.41
C LEU A 325 20.28 18.21 28.65
N VAL A 326 20.01 19.32 29.33
CA VAL A 326 20.16 20.67 28.80
C VAL A 326 21.11 21.49 29.66
N VAL A 327 21.82 22.45 29.07
CA VAL A 327 22.61 23.42 29.80
C VAL A 327 21.69 24.58 30.16
N GLY A 328 21.49 24.80 31.45
CA GLY A 328 20.67 25.91 31.97
C GLY A 328 21.40 27.26 31.91
N GLN A 329 20.71 28.33 32.33
CA GLN A 329 21.27 29.69 32.35
C GLN A 329 22.45 29.88 33.28
N ASP A 330 22.60 29.00 34.28
CA ASP A 330 23.68 29.00 35.28
C ASP A 330 24.87 28.13 34.87
N ASP A 331 25.02 27.76 33.57
CA ASP A 331 26.01 26.80 33.08
C ASP A 331 25.96 25.45 33.79
N LYS A 332 24.80 25.05 34.34
CA LYS A 332 24.57 23.77 34.97
C LYS A 332 23.74 22.85 34.13
N VAL A 333 24.05 21.57 34.20
CA VAL A 333 23.28 20.53 33.56
C VAL A 333 21.93 20.34 34.25
N VAL A 334 20.85 20.47 33.52
CA VAL A 334 19.48 20.25 33.97
C VAL A 334 18.87 19.09 33.21
N ARG A 335 18.21 18.18 33.91
CA ARG A 335 17.41 17.11 33.31
C ARG A 335 16.05 17.65 32.92
N LYS A 336 15.61 17.35 31.70
CA LYS A 336 14.24 17.60 31.22
C LYS A 336 13.64 16.30 30.71
N ASP A 337 12.55 15.87 31.35
CA ASP A 337 11.78 14.72 30.84
C ASP A 337 11.05 15.13 29.57
N VAL A 338 11.16 14.28 28.53
CA VAL A 338 10.68 14.61 27.21
C VAL A 338 9.73 13.55 26.65
N SER A 339 8.79 13.98 25.87
CA SER A 339 7.89 13.10 25.12
C SER A 339 8.43 12.88 23.71
N ALA A 340 9.04 11.71 23.47
CA ALA A 340 9.62 11.34 22.18
C ALA A 340 9.15 9.94 21.79
N SER A 341 8.22 9.84 20.86
CA SER A 341 7.63 8.57 20.41
C SER A 341 8.03 8.16 18.99
N ASN A 342 8.49 9.10 18.17
CA ASN A 342 8.80 8.89 16.76
C ASN A 342 10.22 9.40 16.44
N SER A 343 10.84 8.80 15.43
CA SER A 343 12.12 9.26 14.86
C SER A 343 11.96 9.66 13.40
N LEU A 344 12.78 10.60 12.97
CA LEU A 344 12.91 11.02 11.60
C LEU A 344 14.39 10.96 11.20
N GLY A 345 14.75 9.94 10.45
CA GLY A 345 16.16 9.66 10.16
C GLY A 345 16.98 9.45 11.44
N ASN A 346 18.02 10.26 11.63
CA ASN A 346 18.90 10.20 12.82
C ASN A 346 18.42 11.06 13.99
N ASN A 347 17.21 11.65 13.91
CA ASN A 347 16.68 12.53 14.95
C ASN A 347 15.43 11.94 15.60
N TRP A 348 15.23 12.20 16.88
CA TRP A 348 13.97 11.99 17.58
C TRP A 348 13.07 13.20 17.41
N ILE A 349 11.78 12.95 17.20
CA ILE A 349 10.73 13.97 17.22
C ILE A 349 10.25 14.10 18.66
N VAL A 350 10.55 15.24 19.28
CA VAL A 350 10.14 15.58 20.64
C VAL A 350 8.95 16.52 20.59
N THR A 351 7.83 16.08 21.16
CA THR A 351 6.55 16.82 21.14
C THR A 351 6.29 17.59 22.43
N GLY A 352 7.12 17.41 23.46
CA GLY A 352 6.96 18.10 24.74
C GLY A 352 8.17 17.89 25.66
N GLY A 353 8.30 18.78 26.67
CA GLY A 353 9.35 18.73 27.67
C GLY A 353 10.55 19.65 27.38
N LEU A 354 10.69 20.15 26.16
CA LEU A 354 11.68 21.16 25.80
C LEU A 354 11.04 22.52 25.56
N SER A 355 11.81 23.57 25.74
CA SER A 355 11.43 24.97 25.41
C SER A 355 12.29 25.48 24.23
N PRO A 356 11.74 26.42 23.43
CA PRO A 356 12.54 27.05 22.37
C PRO A 356 13.79 27.72 22.95
N GLY A 357 14.95 27.43 22.35
CA GLY A 357 16.23 27.97 22.81
C GLY A 357 16.99 27.10 23.83
N ASP A 358 16.40 26.02 24.31
CA ASP A 358 17.10 25.07 25.21
C ASP A 358 18.37 24.53 24.53
N GLN A 359 19.49 24.55 25.25
CA GLN A 359 20.76 24.00 24.79
C GLN A 359 20.83 22.50 25.13
N VAL A 360 20.41 21.65 24.22
CA VAL A 360 20.37 20.19 24.42
C VAL A 360 21.76 19.60 24.23
N ILE A 361 22.25 18.84 25.21
CA ILE A 361 23.55 18.18 25.16
C ILE A 361 23.49 16.97 24.23
N VAL A 362 24.35 16.97 23.22
CA VAL A 362 24.45 15.93 22.22
C VAL A 362 25.71 15.09 22.38
N SER A 363 26.81 15.68 22.86
CA SER A 363 28.07 14.98 23.09
C SER A 363 28.67 15.37 24.44
N GLY A 364 29.52 14.49 25.02
CA GLY A 364 30.07 14.70 26.35
C GLY A 364 29.15 14.26 27.50
N LEU A 365 28.10 13.49 27.19
CA LEU A 365 27.09 13.02 28.15
C LEU A 365 27.68 12.23 29.34
N GLN A 366 28.81 11.54 29.15
CA GLN A 366 29.45 10.77 30.24
C GLN A 366 29.95 11.67 31.37
N GLY A 367 30.32 12.94 31.06
CA GLY A 367 30.77 13.94 32.05
C GLY A 367 29.64 14.84 32.57
N ALA A 368 28.47 14.83 31.89
CA ALA A 368 27.35 15.70 32.20
C ALA A 368 26.42 15.04 33.26
N LYS A 369 26.63 15.35 34.52
CA LYS A 369 25.72 14.91 35.61
C LYS A 369 24.78 16.04 35.97
N GLU A 370 23.54 15.72 36.28
CA GLU A 370 22.54 16.70 36.73
C GLU A 370 23.10 17.54 37.89
N GLY A 371 22.97 18.87 37.80
CA GLY A 371 23.46 19.84 38.77
C GLY A 371 24.96 20.18 38.62
N SER A 372 25.74 19.47 37.80
CA SER A 372 27.15 19.77 37.57
C SER A 372 27.34 20.93 36.59
N PRO A 373 28.42 21.74 36.76
CA PRO A 373 28.74 22.77 35.78
C PRO A 373 29.22 22.14 34.48
N ALA A 374 28.79 22.69 33.33
CA ALA A 374 29.22 22.24 32.00
C ALA A 374 29.40 23.44 31.08
N LYS A 375 30.47 23.41 30.27
CA LYS A 375 30.73 24.46 29.28
C LYS A 375 30.13 24.04 27.94
N ALA A 376 29.11 24.76 27.50
CA ALA A 376 28.46 24.53 26.21
C ALA A 376 29.38 24.93 25.05
N THR A 377 29.50 24.04 24.05
CA THR A 377 30.14 24.30 22.78
C THR A 377 29.21 23.88 21.65
N PRO A 378 29.10 24.63 20.56
CA PRO A 378 28.23 24.22 19.45
C PRO A 378 28.63 22.84 18.92
N TRP A 379 27.65 21.92 18.88
CA TRP A 379 27.89 20.60 18.32
C TRP A 379 27.70 20.63 16.80
N GLN A 380 28.64 20.05 16.07
CA GLN A 380 28.52 19.82 14.63
C GLN A 380 28.51 18.31 14.38
N PRO A 381 27.62 17.83 13.48
CA PRO A 381 27.64 16.43 13.07
C PRO A 381 29.01 16.08 12.51
N SER A 382 29.67 15.08 13.05
CA SER A 382 30.89 14.54 12.42
C SER A 382 30.52 14.05 11.02
N GLN A 383 31.00 14.72 9.99
CA GLN A 383 30.97 14.16 8.64
C GLN A 383 31.74 12.84 8.69
N PRO A 384 31.21 11.74 8.12
CA PRO A 384 32.02 10.53 7.96
C PRO A 384 33.29 10.94 7.23
N ALA A 385 34.45 10.70 7.86
CA ALA A 385 35.74 10.92 7.27
C ALA A 385 35.75 10.23 5.90
N SER A 386 35.74 11.04 4.85
CA SER A 386 36.00 10.53 3.51
C SER A 386 37.35 9.82 3.60
N ALA A 387 37.32 8.49 3.38
CA ALA A 387 38.50 7.68 3.29
C ALA A 387 39.45 8.36 2.28
N GLN A 388 40.46 9.05 2.82
CA GLN A 388 41.61 9.47 2.02
C GLN A 388 42.23 8.17 1.51
N ALA A 389 41.98 7.89 0.23
CA ALA A 389 42.72 6.91 -0.53
C ALA A 389 44.19 7.35 -0.50
N GLY A 390 44.95 6.71 0.37
CA GLY A 390 46.41 6.83 0.42
C GLY A 390 46.95 6.41 -0.94
N SER A 391 47.49 7.37 -1.66
CA SER A 391 48.31 7.10 -2.85
C SER A 391 49.52 6.24 -2.44
N PRO A 392 49.77 5.08 -3.07
CA PRO A 392 51.03 4.36 -2.86
C PRO A 392 52.14 5.14 -3.59
N SER A 393 53.07 5.67 -2.78
CA SER A 393 54.37 6.18 -3.25
C SER A 393 55.13 5.04 -3.96
N ALA A 394 55.32 5.24 -5.25
CA ALA A 394 56.24 4.45 -6.04
C ALA A 394 57.68 4.71 -5.55
N GLN A 395 58.29 3.76 -4.84
CA GLN A 395 59.73 3.66 -4.74
C GLN A 395 60.23 2.65 -5.77
N GLY A 396 61.03 3.22 -6.65
CA GLY A 396 61.80 2.47 -7.64
C GLY A 396 62.86 1.58 -6.99
N GLY A 397 63.02 0.41 -7.52
CA GLY A 397 64.07 -0.55 -7.22
C GLY A 397 64.43 -1.30 -8.48
N GLN A 398 65.46 -0.79 -9.16
CA GLN A 398 66.21 -1.53 -10.22
C GLN A 398 66.86 -2.78 -9.60
N SER A 399 66.79 -3.91 -10.23
CA SER A 399 67.90 -4.85 -10.36
C SER A 399 67.52 -5.96 -11.34
N ALA A 400 68.06 -5.93 -12.45
CA ALA A 400 68.99 -6.81 -13.17
C ALA A 400 68.86 -8.30 -12.92
N GLY A 401 68.72 -9.03 -14.02
CA GLY A 401 69.54 -10.20 -14.28
C GLY A 401 68.87 -11.55 -14.42
N ASN A 402 68.80 -11.99 -15.64
CA ASN A 402 69.39 -13.22 -16.20
C ASN A 402 68.54 -14.54 -16.22
N LYS A 403 68.36 -14.96 -17.45
CA LYS A 403 68.49 -16.32 -18.00
C LYS A 403 67.71 -17.49 -17.31
N GLN A 404 66.83 -18.09 -17.90
CA GLN A 404 66.85 -19.23 -18.88
C GLN A 404 65.48 -19.45 -19.43
#